data_b90c27b68f8bb0cb6b9ce9434414e754
#
_entry.id   b90c27b68f8bb0cb6b9ce9434414e754
#
_cell.length_a   1.000
_cell.length_b   1.000
_cell.length_c   1.000
_cell.angle_alpha   90.00
_cell.angle_beta   90.00
_cell.angle_gamma   90.00
#
_symmetry.space_group_name_H-M   'P 1'
#
loop_
_entity.id
_entity.type
_entity.pdbx_description
1 polymer ?
#
loop_
_entity_poly.entity_id
_entity_poly.type
_entity_poly.pdbx_seq_one_letter_code
_entity_poly.pdbx_strand_id
1 'polypeptide(L)'
;MKRIFNISLIISAMFAFWSCSNFDREFEDYKYTSGYFPYQYPVRTLILGDDWTDNSNDNAHKFVISAAMGGVYENTKERAFGVTVDESLCNNLLFTKGGAEVKVLPSSYYTLSSSDKIVIPKGEYNGGVVVQLTDAFFNDPLAIKNTYVVPMRITGSADVDTILLSKNFTLFAVKYINEYHGNYLLFGSSSVKDASGATVETTTYKPKYVENGINTKLTTTARNQVSASLNFQSNIFSGVLSLLFTFNNNVCTVSAPAGVDYTVSGSGEFKQFKTGDYEAWSNKDRNGIVVNYTVTNNNGSYTANETFVIRDRAVVMEVFSPASK
;
A
#
# COMPACT_ATOMS: atom_id res chain seq x y z
N MET A 1 24.48 -47.47 -51.45
CA MET A 1 24.52 -46.25 -50.62
C MET A 1 23.13 -45.76 -50.18
N LYS A 2 22.14 -45.59 -51.05
CA LYS A 2 20.79 -45.10 -50.62
C LYS A 2 20.05 -46.00 -49.60
N ARG A 3 20.20 -47.31 -49.64
CA ARG A 3 19.56 -48.23 -48.67
C ARG A 3 20.16 -48.16 -47.27
N ILE A 4 21.45 -47.94 -47.13
CA ILE A 4 22.15 -47.82 -45.87
C ILE A 4 21.79 -46.48 -45.21
N PHE A 5 21.64 -45.39 -46.00
CA PHE A 5 21.26 -44.09 -45.52
C PHE A 5 19.83 -44.08 -44.94
N ASN A 6 18.89 -44.78 -45.60
CA ASN A 6 17.50 -44.88 -45.11
C ASN A 6 17.38 -45.72 -43.83
N ILE A 7 18.21 -46.77 -43.68
CA ILE A 7 18.23 -47.57 -42.45
C ILE A 7 18.82 -46.76 -41.28
N SER A 8 19.89 -46.00 -41.55
CA SER A 8 20.49 -45.11 -40.55
C SER A 8 19.52 -44.01 -40.07
N LEU A 9 18.72 -43.44 -40.98
CA LEU A 9 17.71 -42.44 -40.66
C LEU A 9 16.56 -43.01 -39.78
N ILE A 10 16.13 -44.26 -40.06
CA ILE A 10 15.07 -44.94 -39.29
C ILE A 10 15.57 -45.29 -37.88
N ILE A 11 16.82 -45.73 -37.75
CA ILE A 11 17.43 -46.03 -36.44
C ILE A 11 17.58 -44.74 -35.63
N SER A 12 18.00 -43.63 -36.23
CA SER A 12 18.12 -42.32 -35.56
C SER A 12 16.76 -41.79 -35.10
N ALA A 13 15.70 -41.98 -35.89
CA ALA A 13 14.33 -41.62 -35.50
C ALA A 13 13.78 -42.46 -34.35
N MET A 14 14.13 -43.78 -34.28
CA MET A 14 13.74 -44.61 -33.13
C MET A 14 14.38 -44.17 -31.80
N PHE A 15 15.62 -43.69 -31.81
CA PHE A 15 16.26 -43.16 -30.61
C PHE A 15 15.69 -41.81 -30.15
N ALA A 16 15.09 -41.02 -31.04
CA ALA A 16 14.47 -39.76 -30.70
C ALA A 16 13.15 -39.94 -29.88
N PHE A 17 12.47 -41.10 -29.99
CA PHE A 17 11.28 -41.40 -29.21
C PHE A 17 11.55 -41.96 -27.80
N TRP A 18 12.79 -42.29 -27.48
CA TRP A 18 13.16 -42.79 -26.15
C TRP A 18 13.69 -41.69 -25.22
N SER A 19 13.79 -40.44 -25.71
CA SER A 19 14.38 -39.33 -24.96
C SER A 19 13.41 -38.51 -24.16
N CYS A 20 12.13 -38.89 -24.05
CA CYS A 20 11.14 -38.21 -23.23
C CYS A 20 10.34 -39.17 -22.37
N SER A 21 11.01 -39.98 -21.53
CA SER A 21 10.36 -40.39 -20.31
C SER A 21 10.61 -39.27 -19.27
N ASN A 22 9.70 -38.30 -19.18
CA ASN A 22 9.54 -37.58 -17.95
C ASN A 22 9.25 -38.64 -16.89
N PHE A 23 10.26 -38.99 -16.11
CA PHE A 23 10.03 -39.63 -14.84
C PHE A 23 9.28 -38.60 -14.01
N ASP A 24 7.96 -38.69 -13.96
CA ASP A 24 7.17 -38.08 -12.90
C ASP A 24 7.71 -38.68 -11.61
N ARG A 25 8.65 -37.98 -10.99
CA ARG A 25 9.08 -38.32 -9.63
C ARG A 25 7.91 -37.89 -8.74
N GLU A 26 7.01 -38.84 -8.48
CA GLU A 26 6.10 -38.69 -7.36
C GLU A 26 6.93 -38.70 -6.08
N PHE A 27 7.00 -37.55 -5.41
CA PHE A 27 7.50 -37.51 -4.06
C PHE A 27 6.37 -38.04 -3.16
N GLU A 28 6.71 -38.94 -2.25
CA GLU A 28 5.76 -39.40 -1.24
C GLU A 28 5.20 -38.19 -0.47
N ASP A 29 3.89 -38.20 -0.22
CA ASP A 29 3.26 -37.17 0.59
C ASP A 29 3.75 -37.26 2.03
N TYR A 30 3.99 -36.12 2.65
CA TYR A 30 4.34 -36.09 4.06
C TYR A 30 3.12 -36.44 4.91
N LYS A 31 3.27 -37.38 5.81
CA LYS A 31 2.23 -37.77 6.79
C LYS A 31 2.14 -36.83 7.98
N TYR A 32 3.07 -35.86 8.08
CA TYR A 32 3.23 -34.97 9.22
C TYR A 32 2.81 -33.54 8.87
N THR A 33 1.73 -33.08 9.51
CA THR A 33 1.15 -31.76 9.25
C THR A 33 1.62 -30.73 10.26
N SER A 34 1.80 -29.50 9.82
CA SER A 34 2.20 -28.37 10.67
C SER A 34 1.29 -27.15 10.45
N GLY A 35 1.05 -26.41 11.54
CA GLY A 35 0.34 -25.13 11.52
C GLY A 35 1.26 -23.97 11.89
N TYR A 36 1.06 -22.80 11.27
CA TYR A 36 1.92 -21.63 11.48
C TYR A 36 1.31 -20.35 10.93
N PHE A 37 1.84 -19.18 11.35
CA PHE A 37 1.66 -17.92 10.63
C PHE A 37 2.73 -17.77 9.55
N PRO A 38 2.37 -17.50 8.28
CA PRO A 38 3.35 -17.34 7.19
C PRO A 38 4.31 -16.17 7.42
N TYR A 39 3.82 -15.07 7.99
CA TYR A 39 4.58 -13.85 8.29
C TYR A 39 4.49 -13.49 9.76
N GLN A 40 5.64 -13.22 10.40
CA GLN A 40 5.71 -12.85 11.81
C GLN A 40 5.60 -11.33 12.01
N TYR A 41 6.06 -10.53 11.03
CA TYR A 41 6.17 -9.07 11.14
C TYR A 41 5.64 -8.35 9.88
N PRO A 42 4.44 -8.69 9.38
CA PRO A 42 3.89 -8.04 8.20
C PRO A 42 3.41 -6.63 8.54
N VAL A 43 3.46 -5.74 7.54
CA VAL A 43 2.82 -4.42 7.60
C VAL A 43 1.73 -4.35 6.55
N ARG A 44 0.49 -4.22 6.98
CA ARG A 44 -0.65 -3.98 6.10
C ARG A 44 -0.91 -2.48 5.99
N THR A 45 -0.81 -1.94 4.79
CA THR A 45 -1.30 -0.61 4.47
C THR A 45 -2.66 -0.73 3.80
N LEU A 46 -3.73 -0.24 4.44
CA LEU A 46 -5.03 -0.15 3.79
C LEU A 46 -5.01 1.02 2.79
N ILE A 47 -5.46 0.77 1.58
CA ILE A 47 -5.52 1.74 0.49
C ILE A 47 -6.97 2.16 0.34
N LEU A 48 -7.34 3.33 0.90
CA LEU A 48 -8.70 3.87 0.78
C LEU A 48 -8.88 4.57 -0.56
N GLY A 49 -10.11 4.54 -1.09
CA GLY A 49 -10.44 5.09 -2.42
C GLY A 49 -10.09 4.12 -3.54
N ASP A 50 -10.01 4.62 -4.78
CA ASP A 50 -9.75 3.79 -5.95
C ASP A 50 -8.30 3.32 -6.02
N ASP A 51 -8.11 2.08 -6.44
CA ASP A 51 -6.81 1.49 -6.75
C ASP A 51 -6.89 0.65 -8.04
N TRP A 52 -5.75 0.28 -8.60
CA TRP A 52 -5.63 -0.56 -9.80
C TRP A 52 -5.95 -2.02 -9.53
N THR A 53 -5.78 -2.44 -8.28
CA THR A 53 -6.08 -3.76 -7.78
C THR A 53 -7.36 -3.74 -6.95
N ASP A 54 -7.99 -4.90 -6.77
CA ASP A 54 -9.15 -5.00 -5.88
C ASP A 54 -8.76 -4.66 -4.44
N ASN A 55 -9.25 -3.53 -3.97
CA ASN A 55 -9.11 -3.02 -2.61
C ASN A 55 -10.46 -2.89 -1.88
N SER A 56 -11.45 -3.69 -2.28
CA SER A 56 -12.80 -3.68 -1.69
C SER A 56 -12.77 -3.93 -0.17
N ASN A 57 -11.86 -4.80 0.31
CA ASN A 57 -11.67 -5.02 1.74
C ASN A 57 -11.13 -3.78 2.45
N ASP A 58 -10.18 -3.06 1.84
CA ASP A 58 -9.62 -1.83 2.41
C ASP A 58 -10.69 -0.74 2.52
N ASN A 59 -11.49 -0.56 1.46
CA ASN A 59 -12.62 0.37 1.46
C ASN A 59 -13.75 -0.07 2.42
N ALA A 60 -13.89 -1.37 2.69
CA ALA A 60 -14.74 -1.88 3.74
C ALA A 60 -14.09 -1.84 5.14
N HIS A 61 -12.92 -1.19 5.27
CA HIS A 61 -12.16 -1.02 6.50
C HIS A 61 -11.77 -2.35 7.18
N LYS A 62 -11.42 -3.37 6.41
CA LYS A 62 -11.09 -4.70 6.95
C LYS A 62 -9.88 -5.33 6.28
N PHE A 63 -9.24 -6.23 7.01
CA PHE A 63 -8.16 -7.08 6.51
C PHE A 63 -8.23 -8.45 7.19
N VAL A 64 -7.42 -9.40 6.73
CA VAL A 64 -7.42 -10.76 7.26
C VAL A 64 -6.05 -11.09 7.83
N ILE A 65 -6.03 -11.64 9.05
CA ILE A 65 -4.86 -12.28 9.64
C ILE A 65 -4.98 -13.78 9.39
N SER A 66 -4.11 -14.33 8.54
CA SER A 66 -4.19 -15.71 8.08
C SER A 66 -3.13 -16.58 8.73
N ALA A 67 -3.52 -17.78 9.16
CA ALA A 67 -2.64 -18.89 9.45
C ALA A 67 -2.65 -19.89 8.28
N ALA A 68 -1.60 -20.67 8.17
CA ALA A 68 -1.42 -21.68 7.14
C ALA A 68 -1.09 -23.03 7.72
N MET A 69 -1.34 -24.06 6.94
CA MET A 69 -0.88 -25.42 7.20
C MET A 69 0.05 -25.90 6.08
N GLY A 70 0.86 -26.91 6.39
CA GLY A 70 1.71 -27.58 5.42
C GLY A 70 1.97 -29.04 5.82
N GLY A 71 2.67 -29.78 4.95
CA GLY A 71 3.10 -31.15 5.19
C GLY A 71 2.23 -32.22 4.50
N VAL A 72 1.22 -31.84 3.71
CA VAL A 72 0.39 -32.75 2.90
C VAL A 72 0.06 -32.13 1.55
N TYR A 73 -0.13 -32.98 0.53
CA TYR A 73 -0.54 -32.54 -0.81
C TYR A 73 -2.01 -32.11 -0.84
N GLU A 74 -2.84 -32.68 0.01
CA GLU A 74 -4.26 -32.36 0.05
C GLU A 74 -4.76 -32.21 1.49
N ASN A 75 -5.44 -31.11 1.78
CA ASN A 75 -6.15 -30.90 3.03
C ASN A 75 -7.54 -31.56 2.94
N THR A 76 -7.67 -32.78 3.42
CA THR A 76 -8.89 -33.59 3.30
C THR A 76 -9.98 -33.27 4.33
N LYS A 77 -9.71 -32.42 5.34
CA LYS A 77 -10.65 -32.04 6.41
C LYS A 77 -10.54 -30.57 6.78
N GLU A 78 -11.57 -30.04 7.42
CA GLU A 78 -11.49 -28.76 8.12
C GLU A 78 -10.51 -28.88 9.29
N ARG A 79 -9.72 -27.79 9.52
CA ARG A 79 -8.75 -27.72 10.63
C ARG A 79 -8.92 -26.42 11.39
N ALA A 80 -8.96 -26.51 12.71
CA ALA A 80 -9.09 -25.37 13.61
C ALA A 80 -7.80 -25.16 14.39
N PHE A 81 -7.32 -23.91 14.40
CA PHE A 81 -6.20 -23.47 15.23
C PHE A 81 -6.74 -22.55 16.32
N GLY A 82 -6.54 -22.90 17.58
CA GLY A 82 -6.81 -22.00 18.69
C GLY A 82 -5.89 -20.77 18.59
N VAL A 83 -6.43 -19.57 18.75
CA VAL A 83 -5.66 -18.32 18.71
C VAL A 83 -6.06 -17.40 19.86
N THR A 84 -5.18 -16.47 20.18
CA THR A 84 -5.44 -15.40 21.14
C THR A 84 -4.67 -14.14 20.76
N VAL A 85 -5.21 -12.97 21.13
CA VAL A 85 -4.45 -11.72 21.10
C VAL A 85 -3.51 -11.73 22.31
N ASP A 86 -2.20 -11.76 22.06
CA ASP A 86 -1.16 -11.83 23.11
C ASP A 86 -0.36 -10.52 23.13
N GLU A 87 -0.82 -9.56 23.93
CA GLU A 87 -0.20 -8.24 24.06
C GLU A 87 1.26 -8.30 24.55
N SER A 88 1.63 -9.36 25.27
CA SER A 88 3.00 -9.52 25.79
C SER A 88 4.05 -9.58 24.70
N LEU A 89 3.65 -9.97 23.47
CA LEU A 89 4.52 -10.00 22.29
C LEU A 89 5.04 -8.60 21.88
N CYS A 90 4.38 -7.52 22.31
CA CYS A 90 4.77 -6.14 22.00
C CYS A 90 5.70 -5.51 23.05
N ASN A 91 5.95 -6.20 24.16
CA ASN A 91 6.71 -5.63 25.28
C ASN A 91 8.14 -5.29 24.88
N ASN A 92 8.55 -4.03 25.15
CA ASN A 92 9.91 -3.54 24.90
C ASN A 92 10.37 -3.66 23.44
N LEU A 93 9.46 -3.54 22.46
CA LEU A 93 9.77 -3.61 21.04
C LEU A 93 9.70 -2.26 20.35
N LEU A 94 10.62 -2.06 19.43
CA LEU A 94 10.63 -1.00 18.42
C LEU A 94 10.39 -1.62 17.04
N PHE A 95 9.79 -0.87 16.11
CA PHE A 95 9.64 -1.32 14.72
C PHE A 95 10.97 -1.56 14.01
N THR A 96 12.01 -0.84 14.40
CA THR A 96 13.40 -0.97 13.94
C THR A 96 14.30 -0.38 15.01
N LYS A 97 15.58 -0.69 14.99
CA LYS A 97 16.56 -0.15 15.93
C LYS A 97 16.55 1.39 15.91
N GLY A 98 16.27 1.99 17.08
CA GLY A 98 16.13 3.45 17.23
C GLY A 98 14.85 4.04 16.61
N GLY A 99 13.93 3.20 16.14
CA GLY A 99 12.67 3.61 15.53
C GLY A 99 11.53 3.81 16.55
N ALA A 100 10.31 3.90 16.02
CA ALA A 100 9.11 4.06 16.83
C ALA A 100 8.80 2.79 17.66
N GLU A 101 8.16 2.99 18.80
CA GLU A 101 7.69 1.92 19.66
C GLU A 101 6.53 1.14 19.00
N VAL A 102 6.57 -0.19 19.12
CA VAL A 102 5.46 -1.08 18.74
C VAL A 102 4.37 -0.97 19.80
N LYS A 103 3.18 -0.53 19.39
CA LYS A 103 2.00 -0.44 20.27
C LYS A 103 0.97 -1.45 19.86
N VAL A 104 0.34 -2.07 20.85
CA VAL A 104 -0.84 -2.90 20.61
C VAL A 104 -1.96 -2.03 20.04
N LEU A 105 -2.65 -2.51 19.01
CA LEU A 105 -3.85 -1.84 18.49
C LEU A 105 -4.93 -1.84 19.58
N PRO A 106 -5.45 -0.66 20.02
CA PRO A 106 -6.49 -0.60 21.06
C PRO A 106 -7.71 -1.45 20.68
N SER A 107 -8.27 -2.16 21.64
CA SER A 107 -9.44 -3.04 21.41
C SER A 107 -10.69 -2.27 20.93
N SER A 108 -10.77 -0.96 21.20
CA SER A 108 -11.81 -0.08 20.67
C SER A 108 -11.65 0.27 19.18
N TYR A 109 -10.50 -0.02 18.58
CA TYR A 109 -10.21 0.30 17.17
C TYR A 109 -10.58 -0.82 16.21
N TYR A 110 -10.92 -2.02 16.71
CA TYR A 110 -11.25 -3.14 15.84
C TYR A 110 -12.19 -4.16 16.50
N THR A 111 -12.75 -5.03 15.66
CA THR A 111 -13.41 -6.28 16.08
C THR A 111 -12.86 -7.43 15.25
N LEU A 112 -12.90 -8.64 15.82
CA LEU A 112 -12.49 -9.88 15.17
C LEU A 112 -13.70 -10.71 14.78
N SER A 113 -13.70 -11.33 13.61
CA SER A 113 -14.74 -12.30 13.20
C SER A 113 -14.73 -13.56 14.08
N SER A 114 -13.59 -13.88 14.68
CA SER A 114 -13.42 -14.92 15.71
C SER A 114 -12.27 -14.49 16.62
N SER A 115 -12.45 -14.60 17.93
CA SER A 115 -11.45 -14.22 18.94
C SER A 115 -10.63 -15.39 19.49
N ASP A 116 -11.05 -16.63 19.20
CA ASP A 116 -10.54 -17.86 19.80
C ASP A 116 -9.99 -18.87 18.80
N LYS A 117 -10.35 -18.78 17.53
CA LYS A 117 -9.90 -19.74 16.52
C LYS A 117 -9.77 -19.16 15.11
N ILE A 118 -8.84 -19.76 14.34
CA ILE A 118 -8.74 -19.67 12.88
C ILE A 118 -9.15 -21.03 12.32
N VAL A 119 -10.02 -21.04 11.31
CA VAL A 119 -10.46 -22.25 10.63
C VAL A 119 -9.88 -22.27 9.23
N ILE A 120 -9.22 -23.37 8.87
CA ILE A 120 -8.78 -23.68 7.51
C ILE A 120 -9.78 -24.66 6.91
N PRO A 121 -10.57 -24.29 5.89
CA PRO A 121 -11.54 -25.17 5.27
C PRO A 121 -10.90 -26.38 4.60
N LYS A 122 -11.68 -27.46 4.43
CA LYS A 122 -11.27 -28.59 3.61
C LYS A 122 -10.93 -28.13 2.20
N GLY A 123 -9.83 -28.61 1.65
CA GLY A 123 -9.32 -28.25 0.31
C GLY A 123 -8.46 -26.98 0.29
N GLU A 124 -8.44 -26.20 1.39
CA GLU A 124 -7.65 -24.99 1.51
C GLU A 124 -6.39 -25.24 2.38
N TYR A 125 -5.36 -24.41 2.19
CA TYR A 125 -4.10 -24.49 2.97
C TYR A 125 -3.91 -23.31 3.90
N ASN A 126 -4.84 -22.35 3.86
CA ASN A 126 -4.86 -21.19 4.75
C ASN A 126 -6.30 -20.88 5.18
N GLY A 127 -6.41 -20.21 6.29
CA GLY A 127 -7.64 -19.65 6.80
C GLY A 127 -7.33 -18.44 7.65
N GLY A 128 -8.32 -17.61 7.97
CA GLY A 128 -8.03 -16.38 8.67
C GLY A 128 -9.19 -15.82 9.49
N VAL A 129 -8.82 -14.86 10.34
CA VAL A 129 -9.73 -14.03 11.10
C VAL A 129 -9.81 -12.67 10.41
N VAL A 130 -11.03 -12.22 10.11
CA VAL A 130 -11.27 -10.86 9.61
C VAL A 130 -11.15 -9.88 10.77
N VAL A 131 -10.30 -8.87 10.58
CA VAL A 131 -10.19 -7.71 11.46
C VAL A 131 -10.97 -6.58 10.82
N GLN A 132 -12.05 -6.15 11.47
CA GLN A 132 -12.85 -4.99 11.06
C GLN A 132 -12.41 -3.80 11.87
N LEU A 133 -11.90 -2.75 11.20
CA LEU A 133 -11.47 -1.51 11.85
C LEU A 133 -12.65 -0.55 12.04
N THR A 134 -12.59 0.24 13.12
CA THR A 134 -13.59 1.26 13.47
C THR A 134 -13.15 2.64 13.02
N ASP A 135 -14.07 3.60 13.00
CA ASP A 135 -13.75 5.01 12.72
C ASP A 135 -12.74 5.61 13.71
N ALA A 136 -12.67 5.08 14.92
CA ALA A 136 -11.69 5.53 15.92
C ALA A 136 -10.24 5.31 15.43
N PHE A 137 -9.98 4.21 14.74
CA PHE A 137 -8.67 3.96 14.11
C PHE A 137 -8.34 5.01 13.05
N PHE A 138 -9.27 5.29 12.13
CA PHE A 138 -9.04 6.22 11.01
C PHE A 138 -8.95 7.69 11.45
N ASN A 139 -9.45 8.02 12.64
CA ASN A 139 -9.36 9.35 13.23
C ASN A 139 -8.09 9.56 14.09
N ASP A 140 -7.33 8.49 14.35
CA ASP A 140 -6.07 8.59 15.09
C ASP A 140 -4.92 8.99 14.17
N PRO A 141 -4.22 10.12 14.43
CA PRO A 141 -3.07 10.57 13.63
C PRO A 141 -1.87 9.59 13.66
N LEU A 142 -1.84 8.63 14.58
CA LEU A 142 -0.82 7.58 14.62
C LEU A 142 -1.12 6.41 13.69
N ALA A 143 -2.36 6.26 13.21
CA ALA A 143 -2.77 5.15 12.35
C ALA A 143 -2.25 5.24 10.90
N ILE A 144 -1.69 6.38 10.50
CA ILE A 144 -1.04 6.57 9.19
C ILE A 144 0.44 6.14 9.17
N LYS A 145 0.97 5.68 10.30
CA LYS A 145 2.38 5.32 10.50
C LYS A 145 2.50 3.89 11.04
N ASN A 146 3.70 3.34 10.98
CA ASN A 146 4.03 2.11 11.70
C ASN A 146 3.99 2.39 13.21
N THR A 147 2.85 2.12 13.84
CA THR A 147 2.58 2.36 15.25
C THR A 147 1.87 1.18 15.89
N TYR A 148 0.80 0.70 15.27
CA TYR A 148 -0.09 -0.29 15.84
C TYR A 148 0.08 -1.65 15.22
N VAL A 149 0.03 -2.69 16.07
CA VAL A 149 0.00 -4.09 15.66
C VAL A 149 -1.15 -4.83 16.34
N VAL A 150 -1.67 -5.86 15.68
CA VAL A 150 -2.51 -6.90 16.29
C VAL A 150 -1.57 -8.07 16.58
N PRO A 151 -1.19 -8.30 17.85
CA PRO A 151 -0.32 -9.40 18.23
C PRO A 151 -1.16 -10.66 18.41
N MET A 152 -1.01 -11.63 17.51
CA MET A 152 -1.77 -12.89 17.58
C MET A 152 -0.84 -14.08 17.77
N ARG A 153 -1.25 -15.03 18.63
CA ARG A 153 -0.54 -16.27 18.89
C ARG A 153 -1.45 -17.48 18.64
N ILE A 154 -0.92 -18.51 17.97
CA ILE A 154 -1.55 -19.84 17.93
C ILE A 154 -1.28 -20.52 19.28
N THR A 155 -2.35 -20.92 19.95
CA THR A 155 -2.29 -21.59 21.26
C THR A 155 -2.24 -23.11 21.15
N GLY A 156 -2.66 -23.68 20.02
CA GLY A 156 -2.62 -25.10 19.72
C GLY A 156 -3.63 -25.51 18.67
N SER A 157 -3.58 -26.79 18.30
CA SER A 157 -4.58 -27.43 17.41
C SER A 157 -4.54 -28.94 17.64
N ALA A 158 -5.71 -29.58 17.66
CA ALA A 158 -5.83 -31.04 17.62
C ALA A 158 -5.87 -31.58 16.17
N ASP A 159 -5.87 -30.70 15.19
CA ASP A 159 -6.07 -31.04 13.78
C ASP A 159 -4.79 -31.14 12.97
N VAL A 160 -3.64 -30.76 13.55
CA VAL A 160 -2.30 -30.90 12.98
C VAL A 160 -1.35 -31.54 13.99
N ASP A 161 -0.30 -32.17 13.48
CA ASP A 161 0.67 -32.89 14.32
C ASP A 161 1.54 -31.93 15.15
N THR A 162 1.79 -30.73 14.64
CA THR A 162 2.59 -29.73 15.33
C THR A 162 2.22 -28.30 14.97
N ILE A 163 2.52 -27.37 15.88
CA ILE A 163 2.58 -25.94 15.61
C ILE A 163 4.05 -25.53 15.58
N LEU A 164 4.51 -24.90 14.52
CA LEU A 164 5.90 -24.44 14.40
C LEU A 164 6.17 -23.33 15.42
N LEU A 165 6.96 -23.63 16.46
CA LEU A 165 7.20 -22.72 17.58
C LEU A 165 7.79 -21.37 17.17
N SER A 166 8.67 -21.34 16.16
CA SER A 166 9.25 -20.10 15.62
C SER A 166 8.26 -19.28 14.80
N LYS A 167 7.09 -19.84 14.46
CA LYS A 167 6.06 -19.23 13.62
C LYS A 167 4.66 -19.32 14.23
N ASN A 168 4.57 -19.54 15.54
CA ASN A 168 3.29 -19.62 16.23
C ASN A 168 2.70 -18.25 16.60
N PHE A 169 3.31 -17.17 16.15
CA PHE A 169 2.86 -15.81 16.41
C PHE A 169 2.98 -14.92 15.18
N THR A 170 2.24 -13.82 15.20
CA THR A 170 2.40 -12.70 14.27
C THR A 170 2.19 -11.38 15.00
N LEU A 171 3.02 -10.38 14.69
CA LEU A 171 2.82 -8.99 15.03
C LEU A 171 2.33 -8.28 13.76
N PHE A 172 1.03 -8.32 13.54
CA PHE A 172 0.42 -7.83 12.32
C PHE A 172 0.24 -6.31 12.40
N ALA A 173 1.20 -5.55 11.85
CA ALA A 173 1.12 -4.09 11.82
C ALA A 173 0.08 -3.62 10.82
N VAL A 174 -0.63 -2.53 11.16
CA VAL A 174 -1.66 -1.94 10.32
C VAL A 174 -1.54 -0.42 10.30
N LYS A 175 -1.65 0.14 9.10
CA LYS A 175 -1.76 1.58 8.84
C LYS A 175 -2.65 1.80 7.63
N TYR A 176 -3.00 3.06 7.33
CA TYR A 176 -3.77 3.36 6.13
C TYR A 176 -3.20 4.57 5.38
N ILE A 177 -3.56 4.66 4.12
CA ILE A 177 -3.47 5.86 3.29
C ILE A 177 -4.87 6.26 2.83
N ASN A 178 -5.14 7.56 2.78
CA ASN A 178 -6.41 8.08 2.30
C ASN A 178 -6.49 8.05 0.77
N GLU A 179 -7.65 8.36 0.20
CA GLU A 179 -7.92 8.31 -1.25
C GLU A 179 -7.07 9.28 -2.09
N TYR A 180 -6.49 10.30 -1.47
CA TYR A 180 -5.69 11.33 -2.13
C TYR A 180 -4.17 11.04 -2.10
N HIS A 181 -3.74 10.00 -1.40
CA HIS A 181 -2.33 9.60 -1.31
C HIS A 181 -1.84 8.97 -2.60
N GLY A 182 -0.64 9.30 -3.04
CA GLY A 182 -0.01 8.62 -4.17
C GLY A 182 1.08 9.43 -4.85
N ASN A 183 1.66 8.86 -5.89
CA ASN A 183 2.51 9.55 -6.84
C ASN A 183 1.63 10.17 -7.92
N TYR A 184 1.94 11.40 -8.28
CA TYR A 184 1.16 12.19 -9.23
C TYR A 184 2.06 12.77 -10.33
N LEU A 185 1.46 13.02 -11.48
CA LEU A 185 2.01 13.81 -12.57
C LEU A 185 1.43 15.22 -12.44
N LEU A 186 2.30 16.17 -12.12
CA LEU A 186 1.95 17.58 -11.91
C LEU A 186 2.26 18.38 -13.17
N PHE A 187 1.35 19.26 -13.56
CA PHE A 187 1.54 20.27 -14.59
C PHE A 187 0.61 21.47 -14.33
N GLY A 188 0.91 22.60 -14.97
CA GLY A 188 0.11 23.78 -14.78
C GLY A 188 0.76 25.07 -15.31
N SER A 189 0.42 26.16 -14.65
CA SER A 189 1.01 27.47 -14.86
C SER A 189 1.13 28.23 -13.56
N SER A 190 2.08 29.14 -13.51
CA SER A 190 2.26 30.05 -12.39
C SER A 190 2.48 31.49 -12.83
N SER A 191 2.22 32.42 -11.94
CA SER A 191 2.54 33.83 -12.11
C SER A 191 3.06 34.40 -10.80
N VAL A 192 4.02 35.32 -10.93
CA VAL A 192 4.62 36.03 -9.78
C VAL A 192 4.28 37.52 -9.90
N LYS A 193 3.83 38.07 -8.78
CA LYS A 193 3.73 39.50 -8.57
C LYS A 193 4.72 39.94 -7.53
N ASP A 194 5.39 41.07 -7.81
CA ASP A 194 6.30 41.72 -6.85
C ASP A 194 5.54 42.37 -5.68
N ALA A 195 6.23 43.01 -4.77
CA ALA A 195 5.64 43.73 -3.64
C ALA A 195 4.80 44.92 -4.04
N SER A 196 4.97 45.44 -5.25
CA SER A 196 4.11 46.53 -5.81
C SER A 196 2.80 46.02 -6.42
N GLY A 197 2.68 44.69 -6.58
CA GLY A 197 1.53 44.05 -7.22
C GLY A 197 1.65 43.90 -8.73
N ALA A 198 2.80 44.29 -9.33
CA ALA A 198 3.04 44.12 -10.77
C ALA A 198 3.38 42.67 -11.08
N THR A 199 2.84 42.13 -12.17
CA THR A 199 3.19 40.80 -12.65
C THR A 199 4.60 40.82 -13.27
N VAL A 200 5.55 40.12 -12.71
CA VAL A 200 6.96 40.11 -13.12
C VAL A 200 7.41 38.80 -13.77
N GLU A 201 6.65 37.73 -13.60
CA GLU A 201 6.93 36.42 -14.21
C GLU A 201 5.62 35.68 -14.49
N THR A 202 5.60 34.93 -15.59
CA THR A 202 4.57 33.92 -15.88
C THR A 202 5.25 32.69 -16.49
N THR A 203 4.98 31.52 -15.93
CA THR A 203 5.57 30.25 -16.35
C THR A 203 4.49 29.23 -16.68
N THR A 204 4.65 28.51 -17.79
CA THR A 204 3.78 27.38 -18.14
C THR A 204 4.62 26.11 -18.19
N TYR A 205 4.20 25.10 -17.44
CA TYR A 205 4.86 23.78 -17.32
C TYR A 205 3.87 22.65 -17.63
N LYS A 206 3.14 22.81 -18.74
CA LYS A 206 2.24 21.79 -19.28
C LYS A 206 2.92 21.09 -20.46
N PRO A 207 3.38 19.82 -20.30
CA PRO A 207 4.03 19.08 -21.36
C PRO A 207 3.03 18.67 -22.45
N LYS A 208 3.55 18.24 -23.61
CA LYS A 208 2.71 17.74 -24.72
C LYS A 208 1.92 16.48 -24.30
N TYR A 209 2.54 15.61 -23.49
CA TYR A 209 1.96 14.38 -22.97
C TYR A 209 2.00 14.43 -21.45
N VAL A 210 0.90 14.05 -20.79
CA VAL A 210 0.77 14.11 -19.33
C VAL A 210 1.80 13.27 -18.61
N GLU A 211 2.25 12.16 -19.21
CA GLU A 211 3.28 11.26 -18.67
C GLU A 211 4.64 11.97 -18.45
N ASN A 212 4.87 13.09 -19.14
CA ASN A 212 6.06 13.92 -18.96
C ASN A 212 5.86 15.03 -17.92
N GLY A 213 4.76 15.01 -17.19
CA GLY A 213 4.51 15.90 -16.06
C GLY A 213 5.54 15.71 -14.94
N ILE A 214 5.62 16.70 -14.07
CA ILE A 214 6.55 16.68 -12.92
C ILE A 214 6.08 15.59 -11.94
N ASN A 215 6.95 14.63 -11.64
CA ASN A 215 6.65 13.61 -10.64
C ASN A 215 6.63 14.26 -9.25
N THR A 216 5.53 14.12 -8.56
CA THR A 216 5.39 14.56 -7.17
C THR A 216 4.63 13.54 -6.34
N LYS A 217 4.73 13.63 -5.02
CA LYS A 217 4.04 12.74 -4.10
C LYS A 217 3.13 13.52 -3.17
N LEU A 218 1.89 13.05 -3.05
CA LEU A 218 0.99 13.48 -1.99
C LEU A 218 0.98 12.42 -0.89
N THR A 219 1.25 12.85 0.34
CA THR A 219 1.39 11.95 1.49
C THR A 219 0.28 12.19 2.50
N THR A 220 -0.42 11.14 2.89
CA THR A 220 -1.47 11.19 3.93
C THR A 220 -0.91 11.77 5.23
N THR A 221 -1.57 12.81 5.76
CA THR A 221 -1.28 13.42 7.06
C THR A 221 -2.45 13.33 8.03
N ALA A 222 -3.67 13.10 7.51
CA ALA A 222 -4.87 12.80 8.27
C ALA A 222 -5.89 12.08 7.38
N ARG A 223 -7.04 11.70 7.94
CA ARG A 223 -8.11 10.98 7.21
C ARG A 223 -8.52 11.68 5.91
N ASN A 224 -8.57 13.00 5.90
CA ASN A 224 -8.98 13.83 4.78
C ASN A 224 -7.93 14.86 4.36
N GLN A 225 -6.64 14.62 4.69
CA GLN A 225 -5.57 15.56 4.39
C GLN A 225 -4.36 14.86 3.84
N VAL A 226 -3.72 15.52 2.87
CA VAL A 226 -2.40 15.15 2.36
C VAL A 226 -1.47 16.35 2.35
N SER A 227 -0.16 16.10 2.45
CA SER A 227 0.89 17.09 2.24
C SER A 227 1.58 16.88 0.91
N ALA A 228 2.06 17.96 0.31
CA ALA A 228 2.95 17.98 -0.84
C ALA A 228 4.22 18.77 -0.51
N SER A 229 5.34 18.32 -1.05
CA SER A 229 6.60 19.09 -1.11
C SER A 229 6.93 19.29 -2.58
N LEU A 230 6.79 20.50 -3.07
CA LEU A 230 6.98 20.89 -4.46
C LEU A 230 8.18 21.82 -4.59
N ASN A 231 8.68 22.03 -5.80
CA ASN A 231 9.55 23.15 -6.10
C ASN A 231 8.73 24.25 -6.74
N PHE A 232 9.00 25.51 -6.38
CA PHE A 232 8.41 26.64 -7.11
C PHE A 232 8.76 26.55 -8.59
N GLN A 233 7.78 26.73 -9.45
CA GLN A 233 7.98 26.83 -10.89
C GLN A 233 8.17 28.30 -11.27
N SER A 234 9.27 28.89 -10.81
CA SER A 234 9.60 30.30 -10.91
C SER A 234 11.11 30.50 -10.82
N ASN A 235 11.62 31.57 -11.41
CA ASN A 235 13.00 32.04 -11.24
C ASN A 235 13.14 33.02 -10.07
N ILE A 236 12.03 33.56 -9.57
CA ILE A 236 11.99 34.57 -8.50
C ILE A 236 11.74 33.90 -7.14
N PHE A 237 10.73 33.03 -7.08
CA PHE A 237 10.47 32.19 -5.91
C PHE A 237 11.25 30.88 -6.05
N SER A 238 12.03 30.54 -5.03
CA SER A 238 12.89 29.35 -5.05
C SER A 238 12.76 28.54 -3.76
N GLY A 239 13.26 27.31 -3.80
CA GLY A 239 13.25 26.39 -2.66
C GLY A 239 12.02 25.47 -2.67
N VAL A 240 11.78 24.83 -1.51
CA VAL A 240 10.70 23.86 -1.33
C VAL A 240 9.42 24.58 -0.91
N LEU A 241 8.36 24.36 -1.67
CA LEU A 241 7.01 24.79 -1.36
C LEU A 241 6.27 23.64 -0.68
N SER A 242 5.99 23.76 0.60
CA SER A 242 5.22 22.79 1.38
C SER A 242 3.77 23.22 1.44
N LEU A 243 2.86 22.32 1.05
CA LEU A 243 1.42 22.54 0.98
C LEU A 243 0.67 21.46 1.77
N LEU A 244 -0.46 21.84 2.34
CA LEU A 244 -1.49 20.94 2.87
C LEU A 244 -2.74 21.06 2.02
N PHE A 245 -3.26 19.91 1.59
CA PHE A 245 -4.55 19.81 0.88
C PHE A 245 -5.52 19.13 1.85
N THR A 246 -6.55 19.87 2.28
CA THR A 246 -7.59 19.37 3.19
C THR A 246 -8.90 19.26 2.42
N PHE A 247 -9.47 18.06 2.41
CA PHE A 247 -10.66 17.73 1.63
C PHE A 247 -11.91 17.68 2.50
N ASN A 248 -12.99 18.21 1.96
CA ASN A 248 -14.34 17.99 2.44
C ASN A 248 -15.16 17.48 1.25
N ASN A 249 -15.40 16.17 1.23
CA ASN A 249 -15.78 15.46 0.02
C ASN A 249 -14.76 15.74 -1.11
N ASN A 250 -15.22 16.13 -2.30
CA ASN A 250 -14.35 16.41 -3.43
C ASN A 250 -13.76 17.84 -3.45
N VAL A 251 -14.16 18.71 -2.53
CA VAL A 251 -13.65 20.07 -2.46
C VAL A 251 -12.39 20.13 -1.63
N CYS A 252 -11.36 20.80 -2.15
CA CYS A 252 -10.04 20.92 -1.54
C CYS A 252 -9.79 22.36 -1.09
N THR A 253 -9.29 22.52 0.14
CA THR A 253 -8.67 23.77 0.61
C THR A 253 -7.15 23.57 0.63
N VAL A 254 -6.41 24.56 0.08
CA VAL A 254 -4.94 24.56 0.06
C VAL A 254 -4.44 25.55 1.11
N SER A 255 -3.54 25.11 1.97
CA SER A 255 -2.95 25.91 3.05
C SER A 255 -1.47 25.60 3.27
N ALA A 256 -0.79 26.42 4.04
CA ALA A 256 0.58 26.19 4.47
C ALA A 256 0.59 25.30 5.72
N PRO A 257 1.60 24.41 5.89
CA PRO A 257 1.87 23.78 7.17
C PRO A 257 2.41 24.80 8.19
N ALA A 258 2.36 24.45 9.48
CA ALA A 258 2.96 25.28 10.52
C ALA A 258 4.50 25.36 10.37
N GLY A 259 5.07 26.51 10.70
CA GLY A 259 6.53 26.72 10.77
C GLY A 259 7.19 27.14 9.46
N VAL A 260 6.42 27.46 8.42
CA VAL A 260 6.95 28.09 7.19
C VAL A 260 6.84 29.62 7.26
N ASP A 261 7.63 30.33 6.46
CA ASP A 261 7.74 31.80 6.43
C ASP A 261 6.86 32.47 5.37
N TYR A 262 5.86 31.76 4.88
CA TYR A 262 4.87 32.22 3.90
C TYR A 262 3.46 31.80 4.30
N THR A 263 2.48 32.47 3.73
CA THR A 263 1.06 32.07 3.82
C THR A 263 0.59 31.47 2.49
N VAL A 264 -0.37 30.55 2.58
CA VAL A 264 -0.99 29.97 1.40
C VAL A 264 -2.50 30.03 1.55
N SER A 265 -3.16 30.47 0.49
CA SER A 265 -4.61 30.46 0.37
C SER A 265 -4.99 29.91 -1.01
N GLY A 266 -5.87 28.94 -1.03
CA GLY A 266 -6.32 28.34 -2.27
C GLY A 266 -7.41 27.31 -2.09
N SER A 267 -7.93 26.87 -3.23
CA SER A 267 -8.97 25.84 -3.28
C SER A 267 -8.82 24.99 -4.54
N GLY A 268 -9.54 23.88 -4.56
CA GLY A 268 -9.55 22.96 -5.69
C GLY A 268 -10.60 21.89 -5.56
N GLU A 269 -10.51 20.92 -6.43
CA GLU A 269 -11.39 19.77 -6.44
C GLU A 269 -10.64 18.48 -6.77
N PHE A 270 -11.05 17.38 -6.15
CA PHE A 270 -10.69 16.02 -6.55
C PHE A 270 -11.75 15.51 -7.51
N LYS A 271 -11.33 15.05 -8.68
CA LYS A 271 -12.24 14.58 -9.72
C LYS A 271 -11.64 13.49 -10.58
N GLN A 272 -12.50 12.80 -11.32
CA GLN A 272 -12.10 11.82 -12.31
C GLN A 272 -12.06 12.47 -13.71
N PHE A 273 -10.91 12.35 -14.37
CA PHE A 273 -10.73 12.65 -15.79
C PHE A 273 -11.09 11.41 -16.60
N LYS A 274 -11.83 11.61 -17.70
CA LYS A 274 -12.34 10.52 -18.51
C LYS A 274 -11.42 10.22 -19.68
N THR A 275 -11.44 8.98 -20.12
CA THR A 275 -10.73 8.56 -21.35
C THR A 275 -11.07 9.50 -22.50
N GLY A 276 -10.04 10.10 -23.11
CA GLY A 276 -10.14 11.15 -24.11
C GLY A 276 -9.74 12.54 -23.60
N ASP A 277 -9.78 12.79 -22.28
CA ASP A 277 -9.20 13.97 -21.68
C ASP A 277 -7.67 13.93 -21.76
N TYR A 278 -7.02 15.10 -21.77
CA TYR A 278 -5.55 15.18 -21.76
C TYR A 278 -4.96 14.45 -20.53
N GLU A 279 -5.63 14.52 -19.41
CA GLU A 279 -5.25 13.95 -18.12
C GLU A 279 -5.40 12.41 -18.07
N ALA A 280 -6.21 11.83 -18.95
CA ALA A 280 -6.51 10.38 -18.98
C ALA A 280 -5.44 9.59 -19.75
N TRP A 281 -4.24 9.59 -19.24
CA TRP A 281 -3.09 8.91 -19.86
C TRP A 281 -3.24 7.38 -19.89
N SER A 282 -2.54 6.74 -20.85
CA SER A 282 -2.63 5.30 -21.10
C SER A 282 -4.06 4.82 -21.43
N ASN A 283 -4.88 5.70 -22.03
CA ASN A 283 -6.25 5.40 -22.46
C ASN A 283 -7.14 4.84 -21.34
N LYS A 284 -7.01 5.38 -20.12
CA LYS A 284 -7.79 5.00 -18.93
C LYS A 284 -8.22 6.23 -18.16
N ASP A 285 -9.42 6.16 -17.57
CA ASP A 285 -9.87 7.15 -16.60
C ASP A 285 -8.84 7.32 -15.47
N ARG A 286 -8.64 8.57 -15.01
CA ARG A 286 -7.68 8.91 -13.97
C ARG A 286 -8.29 9.84 -12.95
N ASN A 287 -8.08 9.57 -11.69
CA ASN A 287 -8.38 10.53 -10.64
C ASN A 287 -7.28 11.58 -10.56
N GLY A 288 -7.65 12.78 -10.18
CA GLY A 288 -6.70 13.85 -9.99
C GLY A 288 -7.26 15.02 -9.20
N ILE A 289 -6.40 15.98 -8.92
CA ILE A 289 -6.71 17.18 -8.14
C ILE A 289 -6.41 18.40 -9.00
N VAL A 290 -7.38 19.29 -9.15
CA VAL A 290 -7.19 20.58 -9.80
C VAL A 290 -7.23 21.66 -8.72
N VAL A 291 -6.19 22.48 -8.64
CA VAL A 291 -6.08 23.52 -7.60
C VAL A 291 -5.66 24.85 -8.17
N ASN A 292 -6.16 25.91 -7.54
CA ASN A 292 -5.66 27.27 -7.67
C ASN A 292 -5.25 27.73 -6.27
N TYR A 293 -4.03 28.24 -6.12
CA TYR A 293 -3.57 28.78 -4.85
C TYR A 293 -2.58 29.93 -5.02
N THR A 294 -2.49 30.76 -3.99
CA THR A 294 -1.54 31.86 -3.90
C THR A 294 -0.69 31.70 -2.66
N VAL A 295 0.62 31.76 -2.84
CA VAL A 295 1.64 31.85 -1.79
C VAL A 295 2.04 33.29 -1.67
N THR A 296 2.06 33.84 -0.45
CA THR A 296 2.46 35.23 -0.18
C THR A 296 3.56 35.25 0.88
N ASN A 297 4.61 36.00 0.59
CA ASN A 297 5.70 36.31 1.52
C ASN A 297 6.12 37.79 1.36
N ASN A 298 7.22 38.18 2.00
CA ASN A 298 7.72 39.57 1.94
C ASN A 298 8.20 40.01 0.54
N ASN A 299 8.44 39.09 -0.39
CA ASN A 299 8.93 39.37 -1.74
C ASN A 299 7.79 39.55 -2.77
N GLY A 300 6.54 39.29 -2.37
CA GLY A 300 5.39 39.37 -3.24
C GLY A 300 4.51 38.13 -3.16
N SER A 301 3.89 37.76 -4.29
CA SER A 301 3.00 36.60 -4.35
C SER A 301 3.29 35.72 -5.56
N TYR A 302 3.17 34.42 -5.33
CA TYR A 302 3.25 33.36 -6.35
C TYR A 302 1.85 32.71 -6.45
N THR A 303 1.22 32.78 -7.59
CA THR A 303 -0.08 32.15 -7.85
C THR A 303 0.11 31.01 -8.82
N ALA A 304 -0.43 29.83 -8.50
CA ALA A 304 -0.37 28.65 -9.35
C ALA A 304 -1.76 28.10 -9.66
N ASN A 305 -1.92 27.64 -10.90
CA ASN A 305 -3.04 26.82 -11.37
C ASN A 305 -2.45 25.47 -11.75
N GLU A 306 -2.70 24.45 -10.98
CA GLU A 306 -2.05 23.16 -11.10
C GLU A 306 -3.05 22.01 -11.18
N THR A 307 -2.67 20.99 -11.96
CA THR A 307 -3.37 19.72 -12.03
C THR A 307 -2.42 18.61 -11.63
N PHE A 308 -2.85 17.80 -10.68
CA PHE A 308 -2.18 16.60 -10.21
C PHE A 308 -2.97 15.40 -10.71
N VAL A 309 -2.40 14.60 -11.61
CA VAL A 309 -3.04 13.38 -12.11
C VAL A 309 -2.40 12.18 -11.47
N ILE A 310 -3.20 11.27 -10.89
CA ILE A 310 -2.66 10.11 -10.20
C ILE A 310 -1.89 9.20 -11.16
N ARG A 311 -0.70 8.82 -10.72
CA ARG A 311 0.16 7.87 -11.40
C ARG A 311 0.04 6.47 -10.78
N ASP A 312 0.22 6.38 -9.47
CA ASP A 312 0.10 5.16 -8.67
C ASP A 312 -0.11 5.52 -7.19
N ARG A 313 -0.49 4.55 -6.38
CA ARG A 313 -0.79 4.76 -4.96
C ARG A 313 0.47 4.74 -4.06
N ALA A 314 1.66 4.61 -4.62
CA ALA A 314 2.95 4.62 -3.89
C ALA A 314 3.04 3.60 -2.75
N VAL A 315 2.32 2.48 -2.82
CA VAL A 315 2.34 1.43 -1.80
C VAL A 315 3.15 0.25 -2.29
N VAL A 316 3.99 -0.27 -1.42
CA VAL A 316 4.77 -1.49 -1.62
C VAL A 316 4.52 -2.44 -0.45
N MET A 317 4.75 -3.74 -0.66
CA MET A 317 4.71 -4.72 0.41
C MET A 317 5.80 -4.40 1.44
N GLU A 318 5.42 -4.30 2.71
CA GLU A 318 6.32 -3.99 3.80
C GLU A 318 6.35 -5.13 4.83
N VAL A 319 7.52 -5.33 5.41
CA VAL A 319 7.73 -6.09 6.64
C VAL A 319 8.58 -5.25 7.58
N PHE A 320 8.45 -5.42 8.88
CA PHE A 320 9.32 -4.71 9.81
C PHE A 320 10.28 -5.67 10.51
N SER A 321 11.39 -5.15 11.01
CA SER A 321 12.42 -5.90 11.72
C SER A 321 12.49 -5.39 13.16
N PRO A 322 11.76 -6.03 14.10
CA PRO A 322 11.68 -5.55 15.46
C PRO A 322 13.04 -5.57 16.15
N ALA A 323 13.24 -4.57 17.00
CA ALA A 323 14.40 -4.48 17.88
C ALA A 323 13.94 -4.25 19.33
N SER A 324 14.72 -4.71 20.30
CA SER A 324 14.49 -4.38 21.71
C SER A 324 14.77 -2.89 21.95
N LYS A 325 14.00 -2.29 22.89
CA LYS A 325 14.25 -0.95 23.43
C LYS A 325 15.60 -0.89 24.11
#